data_218568ea97facb21e701ad5fb4e13b82
#
_entry.id   218568ea97facb21e701ad5fb4e13b82
#
_cell.length_a   1.000
_cell.length_b   1.000
_cell.length_c   1.000
_cell.angle_alpha   90.00
_cell.angle_beta   90.00
_cell.angle_gamma   90.00
#
_symmetry.space_group_name_H-M   'P 1'
#
loop_
_entity.id
_entity.type
_entity.pdbx_description
1 polymer ?
#
loop_
_entity_poly.entity_id
_entity_poly.type
_entity_poly.pdbx_seq_one_letter_code
_entity_poly.pdbx_strand_id
1 'polypeptide(L)'
;MPLFENLGFTSHPFAKTNADEEPNLADYFVPPPFFDAVIGDPSTPSASVVLAPRGGGKTALRRMIEENAIKYRFLPVSYDRFEFSTEQNLEDVTLQYHLRNIISRILLAYLSYLADFPDLIRKLDKPNRRHISLFVHTYLGDLTGDKLQDLLKELKGLPSRFRDFWRDNVGFLESFVNILLNKFDLERIDFPDIKQEEKNLTETYKHQLEYLCGLVRNLGFSAIYVLLDKPDETELTGNDPVATYQLIRPLIRDLELLGLEGFGFKFFLWDQIEPTYRLDARPDRVHQYKLNWSREALQRVLSERLKAFSGGKVTSLSALCENGAPYDIDAAVCLLANHSPRNVIRICERIYAVQAEQDATASRLSLSSIDQGILNYCEQVATDTYGEEVVREMQRIGRELFTINYLANDVFKVQANSIRNRINGWVATALVKQVGTVTVPTSKRPLNFYCVIDPAVVRLIYRRVKMEDFLKDLWLPCEFCATDNLMDIEHFPDGNSPVCCGCGRDLF
;
A
#
# COMPACT_ATOMS: atom_id res chain seq x y z
N MET A 1 21.68 27.43 -1.56
CA MET A 1 21.41 26.11 -0.96
C MET A 1 19.98 25.72 -1.31
N PRO A 2 19.68 24.44 -1.54
CA PRO A 2 18.29 24.02 -1.71
C PRO A 2 17.44 24.33 -0.46
N LEU A 3 16.15 24.60 -0.63
CA LEU A 3 15.25 24.98 0.47
C LEU A 3 15.28 23.96 1.62
N PHE A 4 15.35 22.65 1.32
CA PHE A 4 15.35 21.62 2.37
C PHE A 4 16.56 21.76 3.32
N GLU A 5 17.76 22.15 2.80
CA GLU A 5 18.93 22.39 3.64
C GLU A 5 18.74 23.61 4.54
N ASN A 6 18.13 24.68 4.02
CA ASN A 6 17.80 25.88 4.80
C ASN A 6 16.80 25.58 5.92
N LEU A 7 15.88 24.63 5.70
CA LEU A 7 14.91 24.14 6.70
C LEU A 7 15.54 23.14 7.70
N GLY A 8 16.83 22.80 7.55
CA GLY A 8 17.57 21.93 8.47
C GLY A 8 17.54 20.44 8.13
N PHE A 9 17.15 20.06 6.91
CA PHE A 9 17.16 18.68 6.42
C PHE A 9 18.46 18.36 5.69
N THR A 10 18.91 17.11 5.79
CA THR A 10 20.08 16.58 5.06
C THR A 10 19.77 16.18 3.62
N SER A 11 18.50 15.86 3.35
CA SER A 11 17.95 15.58 2.03
C SER A 11 16.47 15.92 2.00
N HIS A 12 15.86 15.97 0.82
CA HIS A 12 14.46 16.35 0.68
C HIS A 12 13.52 15.30 1.30
N PRO A 13 12.83 15.62 2.43
CA PRO A 13 12.05 14.61 3.19
C PRO A 13 10.78 14.16 2.49
N PHE A 14 10.32 14.87 1.46
CA PHE A 14 9.03 14.62 0.80
C PHE A 14 9.16 14.27 -0.69
N ALA A 15 10.39 14.04 -1.19
CA ALA A 15 10.64 13.78 -2.60
C ALA A 15 10.06 12.45 -3.10
N LYS A 16 9.86 11.49 -2.21
CA LYS A 16 9.40 10.14 -2.56
C LYS A 16 8.15 9.77 -1.78
N THR A 17 7.19 9.20 -2.49
CA THR A 17 5.92 8.70 -1.92
C THR A 17 5.77 7.19 -2.04
N ASN A 18 6.67 6.54 -2.82
CA ASN A 18 6.70 5.10 -2.99
C ASN A 18 7.73 4.49 -2.02
N ALA A 19 7.28 3.60 -1.15
CA ALA A 19 8.15 2.94 -0.18
C ALA A 19 9.29 2.13 -0.83
N ASP A 20 9.11 1.59 -2.05
CA ASP A 20 10.16 0.87 -2.77
C ASP A 20 11.34 1.75 -3.18
N GLU A 21 11.14 3.06 -3.25
CA GLU A 21 12.17 4.03 -3.61
C GLU A 21 12.87 4.66 -2.40
N GLU A 22 12.37 4.41 -1.18
CA GLU A 22 12.90 4.99 0.05
C GLU A 22 14.09 4.16 0.58
N PRO A 23 15.34 4.68 0.52
CA PRO A 23 16.52 3.90 0.90
C PRO A 23 16.60 3.62 2.40
N ASN A 24 16.09 4.53 3.23
CA ASN A 24 16.24 4.52 4.69
C ASN A 24 14.87 4.36 5.38
N LEU A 25 13.98 3.57 4.79
CA LEU A 25 12.63 3.38 5.35
C LEU A 25 12.66 2.89 6.81
N ALA A 26 13.60 2.03 7.15
CA ALA A 26 13.75 1.49 8.50
C ALA A 26 13.97 2.55 9.58
N ASP A 27 14.62 3.68 9.23
CA ASP A 27 14.97 4.73 10.19
C ASP A 27 13.75 5.50 10.72
N TYR A 28 12.64 5.47 9.97
CA TYR A 28 11.41 6.21 10.33
C TYR A 28 10.13 5.39 10.20
N PHE A 29 10.24 4.08 10.01
CA PHE A 29 9.06 3.21 9.95
C PHE A 29 8.36 3.15 11.29
N VAL A 30 7.06 3.45 11.28
CA VAL A 30 6.18 3.27 12.44
C VAL A 30 5.41 1.96 12.23
N PRO A 31 5.73 0.91 13.02
CA PRO A 31 5.04 -0.38 12.87
C PRO A 31 3.57 -0.27 13.30
N PRO A 32 2.63 -0.85 12.53
CA PRO A 32 1.27 -1.01 12.99
C PRO A 32 1.21 -2.00 14.18
N PRO A 33 0.18 -1.93 15.05
CA PRO A 33 0.10 -2.78 16.25
C PRO A 33 0.18 -4.29 16.00
N PHE A 34 -0.18 -4.73 14.81
CA PHE A 34 -0.17 -6.14 14.41
C PHE A 34 1.09 -6.55 13.61
N PHE A 35 2.12 -5.72 13.56
CA PHE A 35 3.33 -5.97 12.75
C PHE A 35 3.97 -7.33 13.08
N ASP A 36 4.22 -7.59 14.37
CA ASP A 36 4.80 -8.84 14.82
C ASP A 36 3.87 -10.05 14.57
N ALA A 37 2.55 -9.85 14.65
CA ALA A 37 1.58 -10.89 14.36
C ALA A 37 1.53 -11.26 12.86
N VAL A 38 1.78 -10.31 11.95
CA VAL A 38 1.91 -10.60 10.51
C VAL A 38 3.20 -11.38 10.24
N ILE A 39 4.32 -11.03 10.85
CA ILE A 39 5.54 -11.83 10.76
C ILE A 39 5.26 -13.22 11.31
N GLY A 40 4.72 -13.33 12.52
CA GLY A 40 4.45 -14.59 13.21
C GLY A 40 5.73 -15.33 13.59
N ASP A 41 5.59 -16.64 13.84
CA ASP A 41 6.72 -17.53 14.15
C ASP A 41 7.15 -18.30 12.90
N PRO A 42 8.37 -18.10 12.37
CA PRO A 42 8.87 -18.84 11.21
C PRO A 42 9.07 -20.35 11.46
N SER A 43 9.05 -20.83 12.70
CA SER A 43 9.05 -22.27 12.99
C SER A 43 7.69 -22.92 12.69
N THR A 44 6.61 -22.14 12.77
CA THR A 44 5.23 -22.53 12.45
C THR A 44 4.57 -21.46 11.58
N PRO A 45 5.08 -21.24 10.35
CA PRO A 45 4.64 -20.15 9.51
C PRO A 45 3.16 -20.29 9.14
N SER A 46 2.45 -19.17 9.01
CA SER A 46 1.04 -19.14 8.67
C SER A 46 0.76 -18.15 7.55
N ALA A 47 -0.34 -18.37 6.84
CA ALA A 47 -0.85 -17.41 5.87
C ALA A 47 -1.55 -16.23 6.56
N SER A 48 -1.41 -15.03 5.99
CA SER A 48 -2.12 -13.84 6.45
C SER A 48 -2.46 -12.88 5.31
N VAL A 49 -3.54 -12.13 5.49
CA VAL A 49 -4.01 -11.10 4.57
C VAL A 49 -4.00 -9.76 5.28
N VAL A 50 -3.31 -8.78 4.71
CA VAL A 50 -3.32 -7.39 5.17
C VAL A 50 -4.10 -6.55 4.16
N LEU A 51 -5.24 -6.04 4.58
CA LEU A 51 -6.10 -5.16 3.80
C LEU A 51 -5.80 -3.70 4.13
N ALA A 52 -5.60 -2.88 3.12
CA ALA A 52 -5.41 -1.45 3.31
C ALA A 52 -5.85 -0.66 2.07
N PRO A 53 -6.27 0.60 2.22
CA PRO A 53 -6.51 1.49 1.10
C PRO A 53 -5.22 1.75 0.32
N ARG A 54 -5.36 2.33 -0.88
CA ARG A 54 -4.19 2.81 -1.64
C ARG A 54 -3.48 3.90 -0.87
N GLY A 55 -2.15 3.85 -0.87
CA GLY A 55 -1.33 4.76 -0.06
C GLY A 55 -1.32 4.44 1.44
N GLY A 56 -2.03 3.38 1.89
CA GLY A 56 -2.11 2.96 3.29
C GLY A 56 -0.83 2.31 3.86
N GLY A 57 0.24 2.16 3.08
CA GLY A 57 1.53 1.67 3.58
C GLY A 57 1.76 0.15 3.45
N LYS A 58 0.97 -0.57 2.62
CA LYS A 58 1.16 -2.01 2.33
C LYS A 58 2.60 -2.35 1.94
N THR A 59 3.11 -1.65 0.95
CA THR A 59 4.49 -1.85 0.44
C THR A 59 5.55 -1.52 1.51
N ALA A 60 5.33 -0.50 2.35
CA ALA A 60 6.22 -0.21 3.47
C ALA A 60 6.25 -1.36 4.48
N LEU A 61 5.08 -1.91 4.82
CA LEU A 61 4.96 -3.06 5.72
C LEU A 61 5.65 -4.30 5.14
N ARG A 62 5.43 -4.62 3.85
CA ARG A 62 6.13 -5.71 3.15
C ARG A 62 7.64 -5.56 3.23
N ARG A 63 8.17 -4.38 2.88
CA ARG A 63 9.61 -4.11 2.93
C ARG A 63 10.20 -4.27 4.32
N MET A 64 9.49 -3.80 5.35
CA MET A 64 9.97 -3.96 6.72
C MET A 64 9.95 -5.41 7.19
N ILE A 65 9.05 -6.24 6.67
CA ILE A 65 9.09 -7.70 6.88
C ILE A 65 10.32 -8.29 6.19
N GLU A 66 10.61 -7.90 4.94
CA GLU A 66 11.81 -8.35 4.21
C GLU A 66 13.10 -7.98 4.97
N GLU A 67 13.22 -6.74 5.45
CA GLU A 67 14.40 -6.28 6.20
C GLU A 67 14.61 -7.04 7.51
N ASN A 68 13.55 -7.55 8.12
CA ASN A 68 13.61 -8.36 9.32
C ASN A 68 13.85 -9.88 9.05
N ALA A 69 13.95 -10.30 7.80
CA ALA A 69 14.03 -11.70 7.40
C ALA A 69 15.19 -12.46 8.05
N ILE A 70 16.38 -11.88 8.08
CA ILE A 70 17.58 -12.48 8.70
C ILE A 70 17.39 -12.62 10.21
N LYS A 71 16.85 -11.59 10.88
CA LYS A 71 16.60 -11.60 12.33
C LYS A 71 15.63 -12.72 12.72
N TYR A 72 14.58 -12.92 11.95
CA TYR A 72 13.55 -13.93 12.20
C TYR A 72 13.82 -15.27 11.52
N ARG A 73 14.89 -15.39 10.72
CA ARG A 73 15.35 -16.62 10.06
C ARG A 73 14.34 -17.18 9.04
N PHE A 74 13.77 -16.36 8.19
CA PHE A 74 13.01 -16.79 7.02
C PHE A 74 13.61 -16.24 5.72
N LEU A 75 13.44 -16.97 4.62
CA LEU A 75 13.81 -16.49 3.29
C LEU A 75 12.64 -15.66 2.72
N PRO A 76 12.79 -14.34 2.50
CA PRO A 76 11.75 -13.53 1.90
C PRO A 76 11.73 -13.71 0.38
N VAL A 77 10.54 -13.86 -0.17
CA VAL A 77 10.30 -13.99 -1.61
C VAL A 77 9.22 -13.00 -2.00
N SER A 78 9.61 -11.86 -2.56
CA SER A 78 8.68 -10.84 -3.04
C SER A 78 7.98 -11.31 -4.30
N TYR A 79 6.66 -11.17 -4.35
CA TYR A 79 5.82 -11.44 -5.50
C TYR A 79 4.93 -10.23 -5.75
N ASP A 80 5.52 -9.18 -6.35
CA ASP A 80 4.90 -7.87 -6.58
C ASP A 80 4.86 -7.48 -8.06
N ARG A 81 5.33 -8.35 -8.96
CA ARG A 81 5.22 -8.22 -10.41
C ARG A 81 4.60 -9.47 -11.00
N PHE A 82 3.64 -9.25 -11.88
CA PHE A 82 2.88 -10.27 -12.57
C PHE A 82 3.14 -10.10 -14.07
N GLU A 83 3.83 -11.09 -14.68
CA GLU A 83 4.18 -11.05 -16.08
C GLU A 83 3.15 -11.85 -16.89
N PHE A 84 2.55 -11.20 -17.86
CA PHE A 84 1.56 -11.80 -18.74
C PHE A 84 2.09 -11.83 -20.18
N SER A 85 1.71 -12.86 -20.95
CA SER A 85 1.88 -12.83 -22.40
C SER A 85 0.88 -11.86 -23.03
N THR A 86 1.21 -11.30 -24.19
CA THR A 86 0.40 -10.28 -24.88
C THR A 86 -1.04 -10.71 -25.19
N GLU A 87 -1.31 -12.01 -25.20
CA GLU A 87 -2.64 -12.59 -25.50
C GLU A 87 -3.33 -13.18 -24.25
N GLN A 88 -2.71 -13.07 -23.07
CA GLN A 88 -3.21 -13.69 -21.85
C GLN A 88 -4.34 -12.86 -21.22
N ASN A 89 -5.43 -13.54 -20.88
CA ASN A 89 -6.56 -12.96 -20.14
C ASN A 89 -6.53 -13.41 -18.68
N LEU A 90 -7.30 -12.74 -17.81
CA LEU A 90 -7.43 -13.12 -16.39
C LEU A 90 -7.90 -14.56 -16.17
N GLU A 91 -8.74 -15.08 -17.07
CA GLU A 91 -9.26 -16.44 -17.01
C GLU A 91 -8.16 -17.51 -17.23
N ASP A 92 -7.07 -17.13 -17.90
CA ASP A 92 -5.91 -17.99 -18.16
C ASP A 92 -4.93 -18.03 -16.98
N VAL A 93 -5.12 -17.15 -15.98
CA VAL A 93 -4.27 -17.11 -14.78
C VAL A 93 -4.67 -18.22 -13.83
N THR A 94 -3.94 -19.32 -13.90
CA THR A 94 -4.16 -20.52 -13.08
C THR A 94 -3.27 -20.54 -11.83
N LEU A 95 -3.53 -21.46 -10.92
CA LEU A 95 -2.62 -21.75 -9.81
C LEU A 95 -1.21 -22.10 -10.31
N GLN A 96 -1.13 -22.86 -11.40
CA GLN A 96 0.15 -23.26 -12.01
C GLN A 96 0.98 -22.05 -12.46
N TYR A 97 0.35 -21.04 -13.05
CA TYR A 97 1.01 -19.78 -13.39
C TYR A 97 1.68 -19.16 -12.16
N HIS A 98 0.94 -19.02 -11.06
CA HIS A 98 1.48 -18.43 -9.83
C HIS A 98 2.60 -19.26 -9.22
N LEU A 99 2.43 -20.59 -9.15
CA LEU A 99 3.42 -21.47 -8.55
C LEU A 99 4.73 -21.46 -9.35
N ARG A 100 4.66 -21.44 -10.69
CA ARG A 100 5.85 -21.31 -11.54
C ARG A 100 6.60 -20.00 -11.23
N ASN A 101 5.88 -18.89 -11.12
CA ASN A 101 6.47 -17.60 -10.76
C ASN A 101 7.07 -17.58 -9.36
N ILE A 102 6.40 -18.17 -8.37
CA ILE A 102 6.89 -18.27 -6.98
C ILE A 102 8.15 -19.14 -6.91
N ILE A 103 8.16 -20.31 -7.56
CA ILE A 103 9.32 -21.21 -7.61
C ILE A 103 10.53 -20.52 -8.24
N SER A 104 10.36 -19.82 -9.36
CA SER A 104 11.44 -19.05 -9.99
C SER A 104 12.03 -18.00 -9.03
N ARG A 105 11.20 -17.29 -8.27
CA ARG A 105 11.65 -16.31 -7.29
C ARG A 105 12.34 -16.96 -6.08
N ILE A 106 11.84 -18.09 -5.59
CA ILE A 106 12.51 -18.85 -4.54
C ILE A 106 13.91 -19.28 -4.99
N LEU A 107 14.03 -19.79 -6.20
CA LEU A 107 15.33 -20.20 -6.76
C LEU A 107 16.30 -19.02 -6.86
N LEU A 108 15.83 -17.87 -7.38
CA LEU A 108 16.67 -16.67 -7.45
C LEU A 108 17.11 -16.19 -6.07
N ALA A 109 16.21 -16.16 -5.10
CA ALA A 109 16.54 -15.81 -3.72
C ALA A 109 17.55 -16.79 -3.09
N TYR A 110 17.34 -18.09 -3.29
CA TYR A 110 18.21 -19.15 -2.84
C TYR A 110 19.63 -19.04 -3.43
N LEU A 111 19.71 -18.89 -4.76
CA LEU A 111 20.99 -18.75 -5.48
C LEU A 111 21.71 -17.45 -5.10
N SER A 112 20.96 -16.38 -4.90
CA SER A 112 21.51 -15.11 -4.40
C SER A 112 22.18 -15.26 -3.05
N TYR A 113 21.52 -15.95 -2.13
CA TYR A 113 22.07 -16.21 -0.81
C TYR A 113 23.33 -17.08 -0.88
N LEU A 114 23.32 -18.13 -1.71
CA LEU A 114 24.52 -18.97 -1.94
C LEU A 114 25.69 -18.17 -2.54
N ALA A 115 25.42 -17.21 -3.40
CA ALA A 115 26.46 -16.37 -4.01
C ALA A 115 27.19 -15.51 -2.98
N ASP A 116 26.48 -15.05 -1.96
CA ASP A 116 27.06 -14.27 -0.85
C ASP A 116 27.78 -15.16 0.19
N PHE A 117 27.36 -16.43 0.31
CA PHE A 117 27.92 -17.39 1.24
C PHE A 117 28.44 -18.65 0.52
N PRO A 118 29.52 -18.57 -0.29
CA PRO A 118 29.99 -19.67 -1.14
C PRO A 118 30.37 -20.93 -0.36
N ASP A 119 30.73 -20.83 0.90
CA ASP A 119 31.05 -21.98 1.73
C ASP A 119 29.85 -22.93 1.98
N LEU A 120 28.63 -22.41 1.86
CA LEU A 120 27.41 -23.23 1.93
C LEU A 120 27.26 -24.13 0.70
N ILE A 121 27.78 -23.74 -0.47
CA ILE A 121 27.77 -24.56 -1.69
C ILE A 121 28.54 -25.86 -1.47
N ARG A 122 29.66 -25.79 -0.75
CA ARG A 122 30.50 -26.96 -0.43
C ARG A 122 29.79 -27.97 0.44
N LYS A 123 28.80 -27.52 1.22
CA LYS A 123 28.00 -28.39 2.12
C LYS A 123 26.85 -29.09 1.38
N LEU A 124 26.53 -28.69 0.16
CA LEU A 124 25.50 -29.34 -0.65
C LEU A 124 26.00 -30.70 -1.14
N ASP A 125 25.26 -31.77 -0.88
CA ASP A 125 25.54 -33.10 -1.43
C ASP A 125 25.23 -33.18 -2.95
N LYS A 126 25.69 -34.24 -3.60
CA LYS A 126 25.48 -34.43 -5.03
C LYS A 126 24.01 -34.48 -5.45
N PRO A 127 23.10 -35.20 -4.74
CA PRO A 127 21.68 -35.18 -5.06
C PRO A 127 21.08 -33.78 -5.06
N ASN A 128 21.34 -32.98 -4.03
CA ASN A 128 20.84 -31.61 -3.92
C ASN A 128 21.37 -30.71 -5.03
N ARG A 129 22.66 -30.81 -5.40
CA ARG A 129 23.24 -30.08 -6.54
C ARG A 129 22.55 -30.43 -7.85
N ARG A 130 22.29 -31.71 -8.10
CA ARG A 130 21.58 -32.19 -9.30
C ARG A 130 20.14 -31.65 -9.37
N HIS A 131 19.41 -31.71 -8.27
CA HIS A 131 18.04 -31.16 -8.21
C HIS A 131 18.01 -29.64 -8.42
N ILE A 132 18.95 -28.89 -7.82
CA ILE A 132 19.06 -27.44 -8.05
C ILE A 132 19.33 -27.17 -9.53
N SER A 133 20.24 -27.93 -10.17
CA SER A 133 20.47 -27.82 -11.62
C SER A 133 19.19 -28.00 -12.42
N LEU A 134 18.44 -29.05 -12.09
CA LEU A 134 17.19 -29.36 -12.77
C LEU A 134 16.14 -28.23 -12.60
N PHE A 135 15.98 -27.73 -11.39
CA PHE A 135 15.09 -26.58 -11.12
C PHE A 135 15.53 -25.32 -11.87
N VAL A 136 16.84 -25.03 -11.91
CA VAL A 136 17.37 -23.88 -12.64
C VAL A 136 17.05 -24.00 -14.13
N HIS A 137 17.26 -25.17 -14.74
CA HIS A 137 16.89 -25.39 -16.14
C HIS A 137 15.39 -25.26 -16.38
N THR A 138 14.57 -25.87 -15.52
CA THR A 138 13.11 -25.92 -15.71
C THR A 138 12.43 -24.55 -15.52
N TYR A 139 12.90 -23.77 -14.53
CA TYR A 139 12.21 -22.56 -14.12
C TYR A 139 12.91 -21.25 -14.50
N LEU A 140 14.21 -21.29 -14.73
CA LEU A 140 14.99 -20.10 -15.11
C LEU A 140 15.53 -20.19 -16.55
N GLY A 141 15.58 -21.39 -17.16
CA GLY A 141 16.12 -21.59 -18.49
C GLY A 141 15.35 -20.87 -19.61
N ASP A 142 14.04 -20.70 -19.45
CA ASP A 142 13.15 -20.02 -20.42
C ASP A 142 13.04 -18.50 -20.19
N LEU A 143 13.67 -17.95 -19.14
CA LEU A 143 13.60 -16.52 -18.85
C LEU A 143 14.46 -15.72 -19.83
N THR A 144 13.87 -14.70 -20.46
CA THR A 144 14.63 -13.73 -21.28
C THR A 144 15.51 -12.86 -20.39
N GLY A 145 16.63 -12.29 -20.94
CA GLY A 145 17.55 -11.44 -20.19
C GLY A 145 16.85 -10.28 -19.47
N ASP A 146 15.87 -9.65 -20.16
CA ASP A 146 15.11 -8.54 -19.60
C ASP A 146 14.23 -8.98 -18.43
N LYS A 147 13.52 -10.11 -18.58
CA LYS A 147 12.69 -10.68 -17.49
C LYS A 147 13.52 -11.06 -16.28
N LEU A 148 14.70 -11.62 -16.50
CA LEU A 148 15.61 -11.97 -15.43
C LEU A 148 16.15 -10.72 -14.71
N GLN A 149 16.50 -9.66 -15.47
CA GLN A 149 16.91 -8.37 -14.85
C GLN A 149 15.82 -7.79 -13.99
N ASP A 150 14.57 -7.87 -14.42
CA ASP A 150 13.44 -7.34 -13.65
C ASP A 150 13.19 -8.16 -12.39
N LEU A 151 13.25 -9.50 -12.47
CA LEU A 151 13.18 -10.35 -11.28
C LEU A 151 14.31 -10.09 -10.28
N LEU A 152 15.52 -9.80 -10.77
CA LEU A 152 16.66 -9.44 -9.91
C LEU A 152 16.50 -8.07 -9.24
N LYS A 153 15.85 -7.11 -9.89
CA LYS A 153 15.50 -5.82 -9.26
C LYS A 153 14.52 -5.99 -8.10
N GLU A 154 13.70 -7.02 -8.12
CA GLU A 154 12.77 -7.35 -7.03
C GLU A 154 13.47 -7.87 -5.77
N LEU A 155 14.65 -8.50 -5.91
CA LEU A 155 15.44 -9.04 -4.79
C LEU A 155 16.16 -7.93 -3.98
N LYS A 156 15.47 -6.85 -3.67
CA LYS A 156 16.05 -5.65 -3.01
C LYS A 156 16.55 -5.88 -1.57
N GLY A 157 16.07 -6.90 -0.90
CA GLY A 157 16.46 -7.24 0.48
C GLY A 157 17.65 -8.19 0.59
N LEU A 158 18.26 -8.61 -0.52
CA LEU A 158 19.40 -9.52 -0.53
C LEU A 158 20.73 -8.78 -0.72
N PRO A 159 21.85 -9.32 -0.16
CA PRO A 159 23.13 -8.63 -0.12
C PRO A 159 23.69 -8.18 -1.49
N SER A 160 24.52 -7.14 -1.46
CA SER A 160 24.90 -6.34 -2.63
C SER A 160 25.76 -7.05 -3.71
N ARG A 161 26.52 -8.07 -3.32
CA ARG A 161 27.49 -8.74 -4.20
C ARG A 161 26.85 -9.48 -5.38
N PHE A 162 25.67 -10.01 -5.19
CA PHE A 162 24.97 -10.73 -6.24
C PHE A 162 24.37 -9.79 -7.30
N ARG A 163 23.87 -8.61 -6.91
CA ARG A 163 23.42 -7.57 -7.84
C ARG A 163 24.51 -7.09 -8.76
N ASP A 164 25.74 -6.94 -8.22
CA ASP A 164 26.89 -6.48 -8.99
C ASP A 164 27.35 -7.56 -9.97
N PHE A 165 27.41 -8.81 -9.54
CA PHE A 165 27.71 -9.94 -10.42
C PHE A 165 26.74 -10.06 -11.61
N TRP A 166 25.46 -9.84 -11.37
CA TRP A 166 24.42 -9.91 -12.39
C TRP A 166 24.50 -8.77 -13.39
N ARG A 167 24.65 -7.55 -12.92
CA ARG A 167 24.79 -6.38 -13.79
C ARG A 167 25.90 -6.56 -14.81
N ASP A 168 26.98 -7.23 -14.42
CA ASP A 168 28.16 -7.40 -15.23
C ASP A 168 28.07 -8.61 -16.22
N ASN A 169 27.09 -9.53 -16.04
CA ASN A 169 27.03 -10.79 -16.81
C ASN A 169 25.71 -11.03 -17.58
N VAL A 170 24.79 -10.09 -17.62
CA VAL A 170 23.42 -10.25 -18.16
C VAL A 170 23.34 -10.33 -19.70
N GLY A 171 24.42 -10.14 -20.43
CA GLY A 171 24.40 -10.03 -21.91
C GLY A 171 24.05 -11.31 -22.70
N PHE A 172 24.08 -12.52 -22.10
CA PHE A 172 23.94 -13.77 -22.83
C PHE A 172 23.20 -14.85 -22.01
N LEU A 173 21.99 -15.16 -22.37
CA LEU A 173 21.08 -16.04 -21.62
C LEU A 173 21.50 -17.51 -21.54
N GLU A 174 21.96 -18.11 -22.63
CA GLU A 174 22.51 -19.47 -22.60
C GLU A 174 23.79 -19.55 -21.75
N SER A 175 24.57 -18.45 -21.77
CA SER A 175 25.73 -18.29 -20.89
C SER A 175 25.33 -18.17 -19.44
N PHE A 176 24.14 -17.66 -19.12
CA PHE A 176 23.68 -17.42 -17.77
C PHE A 176 23.44 -18.68 -16.96
N VAL A 177 22.62 -19.60 -17.49
CA VAL A 177 22.39 -20.91 -16.85
C VAL A 177 23.75 -21.63 -16.71
N ASN A 178 24.60 -21.59 -17.75
CA ASN A 178 25.92 -22.18 -17.76
C ASN A 178 26.88 -21.48 -16.76
N ILE A 179 26.83 -20.18 -16.61
CA ILE A 179 27.61 -19.43 -15.61
C ILE A 179 27.17 -19.80 -14.20
N LEU A 180 25.85 -19.89 -13.95
CA LEU A 180 25.32 -20.37 -12.67
C LEU A 180 25.79 -21.80 -12.38
N LEU A 181 25.60 -22.71 -13.31
CA LEU A 181 25.99 -24.10 -13.17
C LEU A 181 27.50 -24.23 -12.89
N ASN A 182 28.33 -23.50 -13.64
CA ASN A 182 29.78 -23.49 -13.46
C ASN A 182 30.22 -22.84 -12.16
N LYS A 183 29.63 -21.67 -11.78
CA LYS A 183 29.99 -20.93 -10.56
C LYS A 183 29.61 -21.67 -9.31
N PHE A 184 28.49 -22.39 -9.34
CA PHE A 184 28.01 -23.20 -8.21
C PHE A 184 28.46 -24.66 -8.27
N ASP A 185 29.34 -25.02 -9.24
CA ASP A 185 29.80 -26.40 -9.44
C ASP A 185 28.58 -27.36 -9.52
N LEU A 186 27.53 -26.91 -10.24
CA LEU A 186 26.34 -27.69 -10.48
C LEU A 186 26.56 -28.56 -11.73
N GLU A 187 26.12 -29.84 -11.67
CA GLU A 187 26.30 -30.75 -12.78
C GLU A 187 25.53 -30.27 -14.04
N ARG A 188 26.18 -30.32 -15.20
CA ARG A 188 25.47 -30.19 -16.47
C ARG A 188 24.67 -31.47 -16.71
N ILE A 189 23.35 -31.32 -16.86
CA ILE A 189 22.45 -32.43 -17.18
C ILE A 189 22.24 -32.44 -18.68
N ASP A 190 22.43 -33.57 -19.34
CA ASP A 190 22.19 -33.72 -20.78
C ASP A 190 20.70 -33.60 -21.10
N PHE A 191 20.37 -32.95 -22.22
CA PHE A 191 18.99 -32.62 -22.65
C PHE A 191 17.99 -33.79 -22.63
N PRO A 192 18.35 -35.03 -22.98
CA PRO A 192 17.44 -36.19 -22.95
C PRO A 192 17.00 -36.55 -21.52
N ASP A 193 17.90 -36.43 -20.52
CA ASP A 193 17.65 -36.76 -19.13
C ASP A 193 16.75 -35.70 -18.48
N ILE A 194 16.92 -34.41 -18.88
CA ILE A 194 16.11 -33.31 -18.37
C ILE A 194 14.63 -33.53 -18.71
N LYS A 195 14.28 -33.87 -19.96
CA LYS A 195 12.88 -34.08 -20.37
C LYS A 195 12.17 -35.21 -19.62
N GLN A 196 12.89 -36.23 -19.22
CA GLN A 196 12.34 -37.36 -18.46
C GLN A 196 12.20 -36.99 -16.98
N GLU A 197 13.15 -36.26 -16.41
CA GLU A 197 13.13 -35.80 -15.05
C GLU A 197 12.16 -34.64 -14.88
N GLU A 198 12.02 -33.72 -15.86
CA GLU A 198 10.97 -32.69 -15.89
C GLU A 198 9.56 -33.29 -15.82
N LYS A 199 9.32 -34.39 -16.53
CA LYS A 199 8.05 -35.09 -16.50
C LYS A 199 7.74 -35.67 -15.12
N ASN A 200 8.76 -36.10 -14.40
CA ASN A 200 8.63 -36.59 -13.02
C ASN A 200 8.45 -35.46 -11.99
N LEU A 201 9.05 -34.29 -12.24
CA LEU A 201 8.91 -33.09 -11.40
C LEU A 201 7.54 -32.41 -11.56
N THR A 202 6.94 -32.48 -12.76
CA THR A 202 5.65 -31.82 -13.04
C THR A 202 4.45 -32.49 -12.38
N GLU A 203 4.61 -33.65 -11.77
CA GLU A 203 3.47 -34.38 -11.17
C GLU A 203 2.88 -33.71 -9.94
N THR A 204 3.63 -32.87 -9.17
CA THR A 204 3.03 -32.03 -8.13
C THR A 204 3.92 -30.84 -7.72
N TYR A 205 3.49 -29.61 -8.04
CA TYR A 205 4.14 -28.37 -7.56
C TYR A 205 4.33 -28.32 -6.05
N LYS A 206 3.46 -28.98 -5.29
CA LYS A 206 3.53 -29.09 -3.84
C LYS A 206 4.82 -29.78 -3.38
N HIS A 207 5.17 -30.92 -3.96
CA HIS A 207 6.41 -31.62 -3.66
C HIS A 207 7.66 -30.80 -4.04
N GLN A 208 7.56 -30.02 -5.12
CA GLN A 208 8.66 -29.13 -5.49
C GLN A 208 8.88 -28.03 -4.46
N LEU A 209 7.80 -27.41 -3.97
CA LEU A 209 7.87 -26.41 -2.91
C LEU A 209 8.40 -27.00 -1.60
N GLU A 210 7.93 -28.18 -1.22
CA GLU A 210 8.43 -28.92 -0.04
C GLU A 210 9.95 -29.20 -0.14
N TYR A 211 10.40 -29.63 -1.34
CA TYR A 211 11.82 -29.85 -1.56
C TYR A 211 12.63 -28.56 -1.49
N LEU A 212 12.16 -27.48 -2.10
CA LEU A 212 12.80 -26.14 -2.00
C LEU A 212 12.86 -25.65 -0.57
N CYS A 213 11.80 -25.89 0.22
CA CYS A 213 11.83 -25.58 1.66
C CYS A 213 12.92 -26.34 2.39
N GLY A 214 13.12 -27.64 2.08
CA GLY A 214 14.22 -28.44 2.58
C GLY A 214 15.60 -27.86 2.25
N LEU A 215 15.80 -27.41 1.00
CA LEU A 215 17.04 -26.74 0.58
C LEU A 215 17.27 -25.43 1.36
N VAL A 216 16.23 -24.63 1.53
CA VAL A 216 16.29 -23.36 2.26
C VAL A 216 16.59 -23.57 3.75
N ARG A 217 16.05 -24.63 4.36
CA ARG A 217 16.38 -25.03 5.72
C ARG A 217 17.87 -25.37 5.90
N ASN A 218 18.50 -25.97 4.88
CA ASN A 218 19.94 -26.24 4.88
C ASN A 218 20.80 -24.95 4.89
N LEU A 219 20.24 -23.81 4.49
CA LEU A 219 20.89 -22.50 4.62
C LEU A 219 20.76 -21.88 6.01
N GLY A 220 19.97 -22.49 6.91
CA GLY A 220 19.72 -22.01 8.26
C GLY A 220 18.45 -21.16 8.43
N PHE A 221 17.61 -21.07 7.41
CA PHE A 221 16.29 -20.49 7.51
C PHE A 221 15.26 -21.51 8.00
N SER A 222 14.25 -21.04 8.73
CA SER A 222 13.17 -21.91 9.23
C SER A 222 12.03 -22.03 8.23
N ALA A 223 11.79 -21.00 7.41
CA ALA A 223 10.67 -20.89 6.49
C ALA A 223 10.99 -20.08 5.23
N ILE A 224 10.10 -20.18 4.25
CA ILE A 224 10.01 -19.29 3.08
C ILE A 224 8.78 -18.42 3.24
N TYR A 225 8.92 -17.09 3.17
CA TYR A 225 7.81 -16.17 3.20
C TYR A 225 7.56 -15.61 1.81
N VAL A 226 6.41 -15.96 1.22
CA VAL A 226 5.95 -15.41 -0.06
C VAL A 226 5.16 -14.14 0.24
N LEU A 227 5.70 -13.00 -0.17
CA LEU A 227 5.19 -11.66 0.11
C LEU A 227 4.53 -11.11 -1.17
N LEU A 228 3.21 -11.29 -1.30
CA LEU A 228 2.45 -10.87 -2.47
C LEU A 228 1.94 -9.44 -2.27
N ASP A 229 2.33 -8.53 -3.18
CA ASP A 229 1.96 -7.11 -3.15
C ASP A 229 1.56 -6.62 -4.56
N LYS A 230 0.78 -5.54 -4.65
CA LYS A 230 0.40 -4.83 -5.88
C LYS A 230 -0.34 -5.65 -6.95
N PRO A 231 -1.22 -6.60 -6.63
CA PRO A 231 -1.97 -7.30 -7.67
C PRO A 231 -2.98 -6.39 -8.39
N ASP A 232 -3.30 -5.23 -7.83
CA ASP A 232 -4.21 -4.21 -8.38
C ASP A 232 -3.52 -3.25 -9.38
N GLU A 233 -2.18 -3.28 -9.49
CA GLU A 233 -1.40 -2.38 -10.34
C GLU A 233 -1.00 -3.03 -11.68
N THR A 234 -1.61 -4.15 -12.08
CA THR A 234 -1.26 -4.87 -13.31
C THR A 234 -2.08 -4.41 -14.52
N GLU A 235 -1.59 -4.68 -15.73
CA GLU A 235 -2.32 -4.39 -16.97
C GLU A 235 -3.67 -5.11 -17.04
N LEU A 236 -3.75 -6.36 -16.55
CA LEU A 236 -4.98 -7.15 -16.56
C LEU A 236 -6.00 -6.73 -15.49
N THR A 237 -5.55 -6.13 -14.41
CA THR A 237 -6.44 -5.73 -13.31
C THR A 237 -6.91 -4.29 -13.44
N GLY A 238 -6.12 -3.41 -14.05
CA GLY A 238 -6.50 -2.05 -14.39
C GLY A 238 -7.10 -1.25 -13.24
N ASN A 239 -6.70 -1.54 -12.00
CA ASN A 239 -7.28 -0.97 -10.78
C ASN A 239 -8.75 -1.36 -10.52
N ASP A 240 -9.25 -2.43 -11.11
CA ASP A 240 -10.57 -2.98 -10.83
C ASP A 240 -10.51 -3.98 -9.66
N PRO A 241 -11.33 -3.84 -8.61
CA PRO A 241 -11.30 -4.73 -7.44
C PRO A 241 -11.68 -6.17 -7.75
N VAL A 242 -12.61 -6.38 -8.69
CA VAL A 242 -13.07 -7.72 -9.08
C VAL A 242 -11.98 -8.42 -9.86
N ALA A 243 -11.39 -7.74 -10.86
CA ALA A 243 -10.27 -8.24 -11.63
C ALA A 243 -9.05 -8.53 -10.74
N THR A 244 -8.76 -7.63 -9.77
CA THR A 244 -7.70 -7.84 -8.77
C THR A 244 -7.91 -9.12 -7.97
N TYR A 245 -9.15 -9.35 -7.50
CA TYR A 245 -9.46 -10.58 -6.79
C TYR A 245 -9.34 -11.82 -7.69
N GLN A 246 -9.83 -11.75 -8.93
CA GLN A 246 -9.72 -12.85 -9.90
C GLN A 246 -8.27 -13.25 -10.13
N LEU A 247 -7.36 -12.29 -10.25
CA LEU A 247 -5.92 -12.53 -10.42
C LEU A 247 -5.35 -13.39 -9.28
N ILE A 248 -5.65 -13.07 -8.02
CA ILE A 248 -5.07 -13.76 -6.85
C ILE A 248 -5.91 -14.94 -6.36
N ARG A 249 -7.12 -15.10 -6.87
CA ARG A 249 -8.09 -16.12 -6.47
C ARG A 249 -7.52 -17.52 -6.45
N PRO A 250 -6.75 -17.98 -7.45
CA PRO A 250 -6.17 -19.32 -7.45
C PRO A 250 -5.26 -19.60 -6.25
N LEU A 251 -4.52 -18.59 -5.76
CA LEU A 251 -3.64 -18.72 -4.60
C LEU A 251 -4.41 -18.65 -3.28
N ILE A 252 -5.25 -17.63 -3.11
CA ILE A 252 -5.86 -17.31 -1.82
C ILE A 252 -6.96 -18.32 -1.41
N ARG A 253 -7.47 -19.11 -2.35
CA ARG A 253 -8.45 -20.18 -2.11
C ARG A 253 -7.84 -21.53 -1.83
N ASP A 254 -6.60 -21.76 -2.21
CA ASP A 254 -5.94 -23.06 -2.03
C ASP A 254 -5.43 -23.21 -0.59
N LEU A 255 -6.30 -23.73 0.29
CA LEU A 255 -5.97 -23.92 1.71
C LEU A 255 -4.84 -24.94 1.94
N GLU A 256 -4.66 -25.89 1.02
CA GLU A 256 -3.54 -26.84 1.12
C GLU A 256 -2.21 -26.13 0.88
N LEU A 257 -2.16 -25.27 -0.13
CA LEU A 257 -0.99 -24.42 -0.40
C LEU A 257 -0.72 -23.46 0.77
N LEU A 258 -1.76 -22.78 1.25
CA LEU A 258 -1.63 -21.80 2.35
C LEU A 258 -1.23 -22.44 3.67
N GLY A 259 -1.52 -23.75 3.84
CA GLY A 259 -1.11 -24.56 5.00
C GLY A 259 0.15 -25.37 4.77
N LEU A 260 0.90 -25.15 3.68
CA LEU A 260 2.09 -25.93 3.37
C LEU A 260 3.17 -25.69 4.43
N GLU A 261 3.72 -26.77 4.96
CA GLU A 261 4.75 -26.70 6.00
C GLU A 261 6.00 -25.94 5.54
N GLY A 262 6.46 -25.01 6.37
CA GLY A 262 7.62 -24.19 6.07
C GLY A 262 7.34 -23.00 5.15
N PHE A 263 6.07 -22.75 4.80
CA PHE A 263 5.67 -21.57 4.00
C PHE A 263 4.78 -20.61 4.77
N GLY A 264 5.08 -19.32 4.67
CA GLY A 264 4.22 -18.22 5.13
C GLY A 264 3.79 -17.36 3.95
N PHE A 265 2.51 -17.44 3.55
CA PHE A 265 1.97 -16.59 2.50
C PHE A 265 1.43 -15.29 3.11
N LYS A 266 1.99 -14.14 2.75
CA LYS A 266 1.60 -12.83 3.24
C LYS A 266 1.05 -12.00 2.06
N PHE A 267 -0.24 -11.72 2.09
CA PHE A 267 -0.94 -10.99 1.03
C PHE A 267 -1.17 -9.54 1.48
N PHE A 268 -0.64 -8.58 0.73
CA PHE A 268 -0.83 -7.14 0.94
C PHE A 268 -1.79 -6.60 -0.10
N LEU A 269 -3.07 -6.54 0.24
CA LEU A 269 -4.15 -6.37 -0.73
C LEU A 269 -4.88 -5.04 -0.53
N TRP A 270 -5.41 -4.53 -1.63
CA TRP A 270 -6.30 -3.39 -1.61
C TRP A 270 -7.62 -3.75 -0.92
N ASP A 271 -8.09 -2.92 0.01
CA ASP A 271 -9.28 -3.19 0.84
C ASP A 271 -10.59 -3.28 0.06
N GLN A 272 -10.66 -2.68 -1.13
CA GLN A 272 -11.85 -2.76 -2.00
C GLN A 272 -12.16 -4.18 -2.50
N ILE A 273 -11.22 -5.11 -2.43
CA ILE A 273 -11.48 -6.53 -2.75
C ILE A 273 -12.20 -7.28 -1.62
N GLU A 274 -12.27 -6.70 -0.42
CA GLU A 274 -12.78 -7.38 0.78
C GLU A 274 -14.18 -7.99 0.60
N PRO A 275 -15.17 -7.32 -0.02
CA PRO A 275 -16.50 -7.91 -0.23
C PRO A 275 -16.44 -9.21 -1.03
N THR A 276 -15.69 -9.22 -2.14
CA THR A 276 -15.53 -10.42 -2.99
C THR A 276 -14.72 -11.50 -2.28
N TYR A 277 -13.64 -11.12 -1.60
CA TYR A 277 -12.81 -12.02 -0.80
C TYR A 277 -13.64 -12.72 0.29
N ARG A 278 -14.53 -12.02 1.00
CA ARG A 278 -15.37 -12.60 2.05
C ARG A 278 -16.41 -13.57 1.51
N LEU A 279 -16.89 -13.37 0.29
CA LEU A 279 -17.90 -14.23 -0.33
C LEU A 279 -17.31 -15.52 -0.93
N ASP A 280 -16.11 -15.47 -1.48
CA ASP A 280 -15.53 -16.56 -2.28
C ASP A 280 -14.38 -17.32 -1.58
N ALA A 281 -13.59 -16.64 -0.75
CA ALA A 281 -12.50 -17.26 0.00
C ALA A 281 -12.95 -17.76 1.38
N ARG A 282 -11.98 -18.20 2.19
CA ARG A 282 -12.21 -18.72 3.54
C ARG A 282 -11.52 -17.82 4.58
N PRO A 283 -12.06 -16.60 4.84
CA PRO A 283 -11.48 -15.65 5.77
C PRO A 283 -11.44 -16.15 7.23
N ASP A 284 -12.21 -17.19 7.54
CA ASP A 284 -12.20 -17.91 8.82
C ASP A 284 -10.95 -18.80 9.02
N ARG A 285 -10.19 -19.07 7.94
CA ARG A 285 -9.01 -19.95 7.94
C ARG A 285 -7.67 -19.21 7.78
N VAL A 286 -7.72 -17.94 7.41
CA VAL A 286 -6.53 -17.12 7.15
C VAL A 286 -6.59 -15.87 8.01
N HIS A 287 -5.53 -15.58 8.76
CA HIS A 287 -5.47 -14.38 9.61
C HIS A 287 -5.62 -13.12 8.77
N GLN A 288 -6.54 -12.26 9.17
CA GLN A 288 -6.83 -11.02 8.47
C GLN A 288 -6.53 -9.80 9.34
N TYR A 289 -5.80 -8.85 8.79
CA TYR A 289 -5.46 -7.58 9.42
C TYR A 289 -5.92 -6.42 8.55
N LYS A 290 -6.41 -5.33 9.19
CA LYS A 290 -6.74 -4.09 8.49
C LYS A 290 -5.74 -3.02 8.91
N LEU A 291 -5.06 -2.45 7.94
CA LEU A 291 -4.13 -1.36 8.16
C LEU A 291 -4.88 -0.03 8.04
N ASN A 292 -5.33 0.46 9.19
CA ASN A 292 -5.97 1.75 9.34
C ASN A 292 -5.08 2.66 10.19
N TRP A 293 -4.89 3.87 9.75
CA TRP A 293 -4.09 4.87 10.45
C TRP A 293 -4.98 5.83 11.20
N SER A 294 -4.80 5.91 12.51
CA SER A 294 -5.35 7.04 13.27
C SER A 294 -4.56 8.31 12.97
N ARG A 295 -5.13 9.46 13.24
CA ARG A 295 -4.44 10.74 13.13
C ARG A 295 -3.14 10.78 13.94
N GLU A 296 -3.17 10.31 15.18
CA GLU A 296 -2.00 10.24 16.08
C GLU A 296 -0.91 9.32 15.51
N ALA A 297 -1.29 8.22 14.85
CA ALA A 297 -0.35 7.34 14.20
C ALA A 297 0.28 8.01 12.97
N LEU A 298 -0.50 8.76 12.18
CA LEU A 298 0.02 9.57 11.07
C LEU A 298 0.95 10.70 11.55
N GLN A 299 0.61 11.37 12.65
CA GLN A 299 1.50 12.37 13.25
C GLN A 299 2.84 11.75 13.68
N ARG A 300 2.82 10.54 14.23
CA ARG A 300 4.06 9.81 14.53
C ARG A 300 4.86 9.50 13.26
N VAL A 301 4.20 9.01 12.19
CA VAL A 301 4.86 8.76 10.89
C VAL A 301 5.53 10.04 10.38
N LEU A 302 4.83 11.17 10.42
CA LEU A 302 5.37 12.46 10.01
C LEU A 302 6.56 12.87 10.89
N SER A 303 6.42 12.80 12.20
CA SER A 303 7.46 13.17 13.16
C SER A 303 8.72 12.31 12.99
N GLU A 304 8.60 10.98 12.92
CA GLU A 304 9.76 10.09 12.74
C GLU A 304 10.45 10.36 11.39
N ARG A 305 9.68 10.62 10.31
CA ARG A 305 10.25 11.00 9.02
C ARG A 305 11.03 12.31 9.11
N LEU A 306 10.46 13.35 9.69
CA LEU A 306 11.13 14.65 9.87
C LEU A 306 12.44 14.50 10.69
N LYS A 307 12.40 13.72 11.77
CA LYS A 307 13.59 13.41 12.59
C LYS A 307 14.67 12.71 11.77
N ALA A 308 14.33 11.66 11.04
CA ALA A 308 15.30 10.90 10.25
C ALA A 308 16.01 11.79 9.21
N PHE A 309 15.25 12.63 8.49
CA PHE A 309 15.81 13.49 7.46
C PHE A 309 16.51 14.76 7.99
N SER A 310 16.34 15.11 9.26
CA SER A 310 17.00 16.27 9.89
C SER A 310 18.10 15.89 10.90
N GLY A 311 18.41 14.59 11.05
CA GLY A 311 19.30 14.15 12.13
C GLY A 311 18.75 14.48 13.53
N GLY A 312 17.43 14.42 13.71
CA GLY A 312 16.73 14.64 14.98
C GLY A 312 16.43 16.11 15.32
N LYS A 313 16.79 17.07 14.45
CA LYS A 313 16.61 18.51 14.72
C LYS A 313 15.18 19.00 14.53
N VAL A 314 14.46 18.42 13.57
CA VAL A 314 13.08 18.80 13.23
C VAL A 314 12.15 17.64 13.58
N THR A 315 11.12 17.90 14.35
CA THR A 315 10.17 16.87 14.83
C THR A 315 8.72 17.15 14.42
N SER A 316 8.42 18.36 13.94
CA SER A 316 7.08 18.77 13.52
C SER A 316 7.15 19.87 12.46
N LEU A 317 6.12 19.97 11.62
CA LEU A 317 5.94 21.06 10.68
C LEU A 317 5.64 22.37 11.42
N SER A 318 4.89 22.30 12.51
CA SER A 318 4.56 23.46 13.34
C SER A 318 5.82 24.15 13.87
N ALA A 319 6.90 23.41 14.16
CA ALA A 319 8.19 23.96 14.56
C ALA A 319 8.93 24.68 13.42
N LEU A 320 8.61 24.38 12.18
CA LEU A 320 9.18 25.04 11.00
C LEU A 320 8.43 26.32 10.62
N CYS A 321 7.23 26.57 11.17
CA CYS A 321 6.43 27.75 10.85
C CYS A 321 7.09 29.02 11.34
N GLU A 322 7.11 30.04 10.47
CA GLU A 322 7.58 31.38 10.80
C GLU A 322 6.63 32.05 11.84
N ASN A 323 7.19 32.75 12.81
CA ASN A 323 6.44 33.45 13.87
C ASN A 323 5.52 32.57 14.75
N GLY A 324 5.67 31.24 14.67
CA GLY A 324 4.82 30.27 15.37
C GLY A 324 3.52 29.95 14.60
N ALA A 325 3.00 28.76 14.81
CA ALA A 325 1.78 28.29 14.15
C ALA A 325 0.53 28.73 14.96
N PRO A 326 -0.50 29.32 14.33
CA PRO A 326 -1.75 29.68 15.02
C PRO A 326 -2.63 28.46 15.30
N TYR A 327 -2.34 27.32 14.68
CA TYR A 327 -3.01 26.03 14.86
C TYR A 327 -1.98 24.88 14.76
N ASP A 328 -2.37 23.67 15.16
CA ASP A 328 -1.53 22.48 14.98
C ASP A 328 -1.49 22.07 13.50
N ILE A 329 -0.41 22.45 12.81
CA ILE A 329 -0.21 22.17 11.37
C ILE A 329 -0.10 20.67 11.13
N ASP A 330 0.58 19.92 12.01
CA ASP A 330 0.77 18.49 11.90
C ASP A 330 -0.57 17.75 12.01
N ALA A 331 -1.44 18.18 12.94
CA ALA A 331 -2.80 17.65 13.07
C ALA A 331 -3.65 17.96 11.83
N ALA A 332 -3.59 19.19 11.30
CA ALA A 332 -4.31 19.59 10.09
C ALA A 332 -3.89 18.77 8.87
N VAL A 333 -2.58 18.58 8.66
CA VAL A 333 -2.04 17.76 7.57
C VAL A 333 -2.51 16.31 7.71
N CYS A 334 -2.46 15.73 8.90
CA CYS A 334 -2.87 14.35 9.14
C CYS A 334 -4.38 14.15 9.00
N LEU A 335 -5.21 15.14 9.40
CA LEU A 335 -6.66 15.16 9.18
C LEU A 335 -6.97 15.12 7.67
N LEU A 336 -6.37 16.05 6.90
CA LEU A 336 -6.62 16.18 5.46
C LEU A 336 -5.98 15.05 4.63
N ALA A 337 -5.04 14.30 5.20
CA ALA A 337 -4.46 13.12 4.56
C ALA A 337 -5.41 11.91 4.50
N ASN A 338 -6.56 11.97 5.15
CA ASN A 338 -7.61 10.95 5.10
C ASN A 338 -7.07 9.52 5.31
N HIS A 339 -6.46 9.26 6.46
CA HIS A 339 -5.90 7.97 6.88
C HIS A 339 -4.76 7.40 6.00
N SER A 340 -4.14 8.23 5.14
CA SER A 340 -3.11 7.79 4.20
C SER A 340 -1.74 8.39 4.51
N PRO A 341 -0.72 7.58 4.88
CA PRO A 341 0.66 8.06 5.02
C PRO A 341 1.21 8.68 3.74
N ARG A 342 0.85 8.16 2.57
CA ARG A 342 1.23 8.74 1.27
C ARG A 342 0.70 10.16 1.12
N ASN A 343 -0.54 10.40 1.54
CA ASN A 343 -1.15 11.72 1.43
C ASN A 343 -0.50 12.72 2.38
N VAL A 344 -0.08 12.29 3.59
CA VAL A 344 0.72 13.15 4.49
C VAL A 344 1.97 13.66 3.75
N ILE A 345 2.71 12.78 3.09
CA ILE A 345 3.90 13.15 2.33
C ILE A 345 3.56 14.09 1.17
N ARG A 346 2.48 13.82 0.43
CA ARG A 346 2.02 14.66 -0.70
C ARG A 346 1.61 16.06 -0.25
N ILE A 347 0.91 16.19 0.88
CA ILE A 347 0.56 17.51 1.44
C ILE A 347 1.82 18.28 1.79
N CYS A 348 2.76 17.64 2.49
CA CYS A 348 4.02 18.26 2.87
C CYS A 348 4.87 18.65 1.65
N GLU A 349 4.88 17.84 0.59
CA GLU A 349 5.53 18.15 -0.67
C GLU A 349 4.92 19.41 -1.31
N ARG A 350 3.58 19.53 -1.33
CA ARG A 350 2.90 20.72 -1.85
C ARG A 350 3.20 21.99 -1.05
N ILE A 351 3.24 21.90 0.27
CA ILE A 351 3.66 22.99 1.16
C ILE A 351 5.09 23.44 0.82
N TYR A 352 5.99 22.45 0.67
CA TYR A 352 7.37 22.70 0.32
C TYR A 352 7.51 23.37 -1.07
N ALA A 353 6.77 22.88 -2.07
CA ALA A 353 6.81 23.42 -3.43
C ALA A 353 6.36 24.88 -3.46
N VAL A 354 5.23 25.20 -2.79
CA VAL A 354 4.73 26.58 -2.69
C VAL A 354 5.73 27.49 -1.99
N GLN A 355 6.35 27.02 -0.90
CA GLN A 355 7.40 27.81 -0.21
C GLN A 355 8.61 28.04 -1.13
N ALA A 356 9.04 27.04 -1.87
CA ALA A 356 10.16 27.16 -2.80
C ALA A 356 9.86 28.13 -3.95
N GLU A 357 8.63 28.19 -4.44
CA GLU A 357 8.17 29.15 -5.45
C GLU A 357 8.12 30.58 -4.90
N GLN A 358 7.72 30.77 -3.64
CA GLN A 358 7.63 32.10 -3.02
C GLN A 358 9.01 32.61 -2.56
N ASP A 359 9.76 31.77 -1.86
CA ASP A 359 11.11 32.06 -1.37
C ASP A 359 11.91 30.76 -1.16
N ALA A 360 12.74 30.43 -2.15
CA ALA A 360 13.64 29.27 -2.08
C ALA A 360 14.77 29.40 -1.06
N THR A 361 15.00 30.60 -0.51
CA THR A 361 16.08 30.89 0.46
C THR A 361 15.60 30.90 1.90
N ALA A 362 14.30 30.74 2.13
CA ALA A 362 13.69 30.77 3.45
C ALA A 362 14.28 29.69 4.38
N SER A 363 14.48 30.05 5.63
CA SER A 363 14.88 29.12 6.71
C SER A 363 13.69 28.63 7.54
N ARG A 364 12.49 29.08 7.20
CA ARG A 364 11.22 28.71 7.83
C ARG A 364 10.12 28.70 6.79
N LEU A 365 9.01 28.01 7.10
CA LEU A 365 7.81 27.98 6.27
C LEU A 365 6.90 29.16 6.65
N SER A 366 6.46 29.94 5.67
CA SER A 366 5.45 30.96 5.90
C SER A 366 4.05 30.31 6.07
N LEU A 367 3.20 30.88 6.89
CA LEU A 367 1.82 30.41 7.06
C LEU A 367 1.07 30.46 5.74
N SER A 368 1.32 31.46 4.90
CA SER A 368 0.73 31.58 3.56
C SER A 368 1.10 30.39 2.66
N SER A 369 2.37 29.96 2.67
CA SER A 369 2.82 28.80 1.88
C SER A 369 2.21 27.50 2.41
N ILE A 370 2.04 27.36 3.73
CA ILE A 370 1.39 26.22 4.35
C ILE A 370 -0.07 26.11 3.90
N ASP A 371 -0.85 27.19 4.10
CA ASP A 371 -2.27 27.21 3.76
C ASP A 371 -2.51 27.01 2.26
N GLN A 372 -1.70 27.66 1.42
CA GLN A 372 -1.82 27.51 -0.04
C GLN A 372 -1.40 26.11 -0.50
N GLY A 373 -0.34 25.53 0.07
CA GLY A 373 0.10 24.18 -0.24
C GLY A 373 -0.97 23.13 0.10
N ILE A 374 -1.62 23.28 1.25
CA ILE A 374 -2.75 22.44 1.66
C ILE A 374 -3.91 22.59 0.66
N LEU A 375 -4.28 23.82 0.28
CA LEU A 375 -5.36 24.04 -0.69
C LEU A 375 -5.05 23.44 -2.06
N ASN A 376 -3.83 23.63 -2.56
CA ASN A 376 -3.39 23.06 -3.83
C ASN A 376 -3.46 21.53 -3.84
N TYR A 377 -3.05 20.91 -2.73
CA TYR A 377 -3.20 19.46 -2.56
C TYR A 377 -4.67 19.04 -2.59
N CYS A 378 -5.54 19.70 -1.81
CA CYS A 378 -6.96 19.39 -1.74
C CYS A 378 -7.63 19.51 -3.12
N GLU A 379 -7.31 20.56 -3.88
CA GLU A 379 -7.84 20.79 -5.22
C GLU A 379 -7.41 19.67 -6.18
N GLN A 380 -6.13 19.33 -6.17
CA GLN A 380 -5.61 18.26 -7.02
C GLN A 380 -6.24 16.92 -6.69
N VAL A 381 -6.21 16.48 -5.42
CA VAL A 381 -6.69 15.15 -5.05
C VAL A 381 -8.20 15.00 -5.22
N ALA A 382 -8.98 16.04 -4.94
CA ALA A 382 -10.42 16.03 -5.15
C ALA A 382 -10.77 15.95 -6.65
N THR A 383 -10.05 16.70 -7.49
CA THR A 383 -10.24 16.69 -8.94
C THR A 383 -9.84 15.34 -9.55
N ASP A 384 -8.70 14.77 -9.12
CA ASP A 384 -8.21 13.46 -9.57
C ASP A 384 -9.19 12.32 -9.19
N THR A 385 -9.86 12.45 -8.03
CA THR A 385 -10.74 11.38 -7.49
C THR A 385 -12.17 11.49 -8.02
N TYR A 386 -12.75 12.69 -8.04
CA TYR A 386 -14.18 12.88 -8.29
C TYR A 386 -14.48 13.61 -9.60
N GLY A 387 -13.47 14.19 -10.24
CA GLY A 387 -13.61 15.01 -11.42
C GLY A 387 -13.96 16.47 -11.10
N GLU A 388 -13.55 17.37 -11.98
CA GLU A 388 -13.68 18.82 -11.82
C GLU A 388 -15.14 19.29 -11.67
N GLU A 389 -16.08 18.62 -12.37
CA GLU A 389 -17.51 18.97 -12.33
C GLU A 389 -18.10 18.72 -10.93
N VAL A 390 -17.81 17.56 -10.33
CA VAL A 390 -18.29 17.21 -8.98
C VAL A 390 -17.69 18.15 -7.94
N VAL A 391 -16.41 18.49 -8.04
CA VAL A 391 -15.76 19.44 -7.13
C VAL A 391 -16.43 20.83 -7.22
N ARG A 392 -16.72 21.32 -8.43
CA ARG A 392 -17.47 22.58 -8.63
C ARG A 392 -18.89 22.50 -8.06
N GLU A 393 -19.58 21.36 -8.21
CA GLU A 393 -20.89 21.15 -7.59
C GLU A 393 -20.82 21.25 -6.06
N MET A 394 -19.84 20.62 -5.41
CA MET A 394 -19.64 20.71 -3.96
C MET A 394 -19.34 22.14 -3.51
N GLN A 395 -18.49 22.85 -4.21
CA GLN A 395 -18.22 24.27 -3.92
C GLN A 395 -19.47 25.15 -4.12
N ARG A 396 -20.34 24.84 -5.09
CA ARG A 396 -21.62 25.54 -5.30
C ARG A 396 -22.63 25.26 -4.18
N ILE A 397 -22.64 24.04 -3.61
CA ILE A 397 -23.47 23.69 -2.46
C ILE A 397 -23.09 24.56 -1.25
N GLY A 398 -21.80 24.85 -1.09
CA GLY A 398 -21.29 25.82 -0.12
C GLY A 398 -21.32 25.36 1.34
N ARG A 399 -21.75 24.11 1.61
CA ARG A 399 -21.72 23.47 2.92
C ARG A 399 -21.63 21.95 2.78
N GLU A 400 -21.10 21.29 3.78
CA GLU A 400 -20.89 19.83 3.78
C GLU A 400 -22.16 19.07 4.21
N LEU A 401 -23.00 19.66 5.08
CA LEU A 401 -24.27 19.09 5.54
C LEU A 401 -25.46 19.65 4.73
N PHE A 402 -26.26 18.76 4.16
CA PHE A 402 -27.39 19.17 3.34
C PHE A 402 -28.53 18.14 3.30
N THR A 403 -29.69 18.59 2.86
CA THR A 403 -30.87 17.76 2.55
C THR A 403 -31.20 17.82 1.08
N ILE A 404 -31.99 16.86 0.59
CA ILE A 404 -32.50 16.86 -0.80
C ILE A 404 -33.27 18.16 -1.10
N ASN A 405 -34.07 18.63 -0.14
CA ASN A 405 -34.91 19.84 -0.31
C ASN A 405 -34.02 21.09 -0.47
N TYR A 406 -32.99 21.23 0.35
CA TYR A 406 -32.03 22.33 0.24
C TYR A 406 -31.36 22.36 -1.14
N LEU A 407 -30.85 21.21 -1.58
CA LEU A 407 -30.21 21.13 -2.91
C LEU A 407 -31.18 21.42 -4.06
N ALA A 408 -32.42 20.91 -3.96
CA ALA A 408 -33.40 21.06 -5.00
C ALA A 408 -33.92 22.51 -5.16
N ASN A 409 -34.22 23.16 -4.03
CA ASN A 409 -34.91 24.46 -3.99
C ASN A 409 -33.93 25.63 -3.98
N ASP A 410 -32.85 25.53 -3.19
CA ASP A 410 -31.98 26.69 -2.90
C ASP A 410 -30.73 26.70 -3.80
N VAL A 411 -30.13 25.52 -4.07
CA VAL A 411 -28.85 25.42 -4.79
C VAL A 411 -29.03 25.23 -6.29
N PHE A 412 -29.69 24.14 -6.69
CA PHE A 412 -29.75 23.75 -8.11
C PHE A 412 -31.03 24.20 -8.82
N LYS A 413 -32.12 24.45 -8.10
CA LYS A 413 -33.45 24.83 -8.60
C LYS A 413 -33.99 23.81 -9.60
N VAL A 414 -33.97 22.53 -9.21
CA VAL A 414 -34.41 21.37 -10.02
C VAL A 414 -35.33 20.47 -9.21
N GLN A 415 -35.97 19.50 -9.87
CA GLN A 415 -36.83 18.54 -9.18
C GLN A 415 -36.05 17.63 -8.21
N ALA A 416 -36.65 17.28 -7.07
CA ALA A 416 -36.05 16.45 -6.04
C ALA A 416 -35.55 15.08 -6.55
N ASN A 417 -36.19 14.50 -7.58
CA ASN A 417 -35.73 13.23 -8.17
C ASN A 417 -34.37 13.36 -8.86
N SER A 418 -34.12 14.49 -9.53
CA SER A 418 -32.81 14.76 -10.14
C SER A 418 -31.71 14.84 -9.07
N ILE A 419 -32.01 15.44 -7.91
CA ILE A 419 -31.07 15.52 -6.79
C ILE A 419 -30.82 14.13 -6.19
N ARG A 420 -31.83 13.27 -6.04
CA ARG A 420 -31.64 11.90 -5.55
C ARG A 420 -30.65 11.12 -6.41
N ASN A 421 -30.76 11.23 -7.73
CA ASN A 421 -29.83 10.58 -8.65
C ASN A 421 -28.39 11.08 -8.47
N ARG A 422 -28.18 12.39 -8.28
CA ARG A 422 -26.85 12.97 -8.00
C ARG A 422 -26.30 12.43 -6.67
N ILE A 423 -27.10 12.49 -5.59
CA ILE A 423 -26.68 11.97 -4.27
C ILE A 423 -26.34 10.49 -4.36
N ASN A 424 -27.11 9.67 -5.06
CA ASN A 424 -26.79 8.26 -5.27
C ASN A 424 -25.43 8.08 -5.96
N GLY A 425 -25.11 8.91 -6.94
CA GLY A 425 -23.79 8.93 -7.58
C GLY A 425 -22.67 9.30 -6.60
N TRP A 426 -22.85 10.33 -5.78
CA TRP A 426 -21.88 10.75 -4.78
C TRP A 426 -21.71 9.72 -3.63
N VAL A 427 -22.79 9.02 -3.28
CA VAL A 427 -22.73 7.92 -2.29
C VAL A 427 -21.99 6.71 -2.87
N ALA A 428 -22.23 6.40 -4.14
CA ALA A 428 -21.52 5.29 -4.81
C ALA A 428 -20.01 5.50 -4.91
N THR A 429 -19.56 6.77 -5.00
CA THR A 429 -18.13 7.13 -4.97
C THR A 429 -17.59 7.37 -3.55
N ALA A 430 -18.38 7.11 -2.52
CA ALA A 430 -18.03 7.36 -1.12
C ALA A 430 -17.66 8.83 -0.82
N LEU A 431 -18.12 9.78 -1.64
CA LEU A 431 -17.95 11.22 -1.38
C LEU A 431 -18.93 11.72 -0.32
N VAL A 432 -20.15 11.16 -0.32
CA VAL A 432 -21.26 11.60 0.55
C VAL A 432 -21.83 10.42 1.32
N LYS A 433 -22.18 10.63 2.58
CA LYS A 433 -22.83 9.66 3.45
C LYS A 433 -24.08 10.25 4.10
N GLN A 434 -25.11 9.42 4.33
CA GLN A 434 -26.24 9.80 5.15
C GLN A 434 -25.84 9.78 6.62
N VAL A 435 -26.05 10.90 7.33
CA VAL A 435 -25.60 11.10 8.71
C VAL A 435 -26.76 11.40 9.69
N GLY A 436 -27.98 11.26 9.24
CA GLY A 436 -29.14 11.39 10.11
C GLY A 436 -30.46 11.39 9.35
N THR A 437 -31.53 11.13 10.10
CA THR A 437 -32.91 11.24 9.62
C THR A 437 -33.71 11.97 10.70
N VAL A 438 -34.22 13.14 10.37
CA VAL A 438 -34.90 14.03 11.33
C VAL A 438 -36.35 14.24 10.94
N THR A 439 -37.27 14.08 11.90
CA THR A 439 -38.69 14.39 11.72
C THR A 439 -38.92 15.86 12.05
N VAL A 440 -39.33 16.65 11.05
CA VAL A 440 -39.64 18.08 11.23
C VAL A 440 -41.13 18.32 11.14
N PRO A 441 -41.70 19.21 11.95
CA PRO A 441 -43.14 19.50 11.98
C PRO A 441 -43.72 19.93 10.62
N THR A 442 -42.90 20.53 9.80
CA THR A 442 -43.27 21.08 8.49
C THR A 442 -43.30 20.04 7.37
N SER A 443 -42.84 18.82 7.62
CA SER A 443 -42.76 17.74 6.60
C SER A 443 -43.50 16.49 7.06
N LYS A 444 -44.36 15.93 6.18
CA LYS A 444 -45.04 14.65 6.41
C LYS A 444 -44.10 13.43 6.39
N ARG A 445 -42.87 13.59 5.88
CA ARG A 445 -41.85 12.54 5.83
C ARG A 445 -40.58 13.03 6.50
N PRO A 446 -39.85 12.17 7.20
CA PRO A 446 -38.54 12.51 7.75
C PRO A 446 -37.59 13.04 6.68
N LEU A 447 -36.75 13.97 7.06
CA LEU A 447 -35.71 14.51 6.20
C LEU A 447 -34.41 13.77 6.43
N ASN A 448 -33.83 13.25 5.35
CA ASN A 448 -32.50 12.67 5.39
C ASN A 448 -31.45 13.75 5.24
N PHE A 449 -30.49 13.75 6.16
CA PHE A 449 -29.30 14.59 6.10
C PHE A 449 -28.12 13.81 5.54
N TYR A 450 -27.39 14.44 4.65
CA TYR A 450 -26.22 13.92 3.99
C TYR A 450 -25.02 14.81 4.30
N CYS A 451 -23.84 14.18 4.44
CA CYS A 451 -22.59 14.88 4.69
C CYS A 451 -21.54 14.50 3.65
N VAL A 452 -20.78 15.49 3.18
CA VAL A 452 -19.54 15.27 2.44
C VAL A 452 -18.50 14.77 3.42
N ILE A 453 -17.95 13.57 3.18
CA ILE A 453 -17.04 12.91 4.14
C ILE A 453 -15.56 12.96 3.74
N ASP A 454 -15.23 13.40 2.54
CA ASP A 454 -13.85 13.58 2.10
C ASP A 454 -13.28 14.90 2.65
N PRO A 455 -12.25 14.86 3.52
CA PRO A 455 -11.71 16.05 4.16
C PRO A 455 -11.15 17.09 3.18
N ALA A 456 -10.59 16.63 2.04
CA ALA A 456 -10.05 17.53 1.02
C ALA A 456 -11.18 18.31 0.33
N VAL A 457 -12.31 17.63 0.02
CA VAL A 457 -13.47 18.28 -0.58
C VAL A 457 -14.14 19.26 0.40
N VAL A 458 -14.27 18.87 1.68
CA VAL A 458 -14.80 19.77 2.73
C VAL A 458 -13.90 21.01 2.85
N ARG A 459 -12.58 20.85 2.86
CA ARG A 459 -11.66 22.00 2.88
C ARG A 459 -11.85 22.92 1.67
N LEU A 460 -12.16 22.40 0.49
CA LEU A 460 -12.44 23.21 -0.71
C LEU A 460 -13.79 23.94 -0.66
N ILE A 461 -14.80 23.35 -0.03
CA ILE A 461 -16.06 24.03 0.24
C ILE A 461 -15.79 25.30 1.08
N TYR A 462 -14.97 25.13 2.11
CA TYR A 462 -14.60 26.18 3.05
C TYR A 462 -13.26 26.88 2.72
N ARG A 463 -12.85 26.91 1.45
CA ARG A 463 -11.53 27.46 1.04
C ARG A 463 -11.26 28.91 1.45
N ARG A 464 -12.30 29.70 1.74
CA ARG A 464 -12.19 31.10 2.17
C ARG A 464 -12.11 31.24 3.69
N VAL A 465 -12.41 30.20 4.43
CA VAL A 465 -12.31 30.16 5.89
C VAL A 465 -10.86 29.93 6.28
N LYS A 466 -10.36 30.65 7.28
CA LYS A 466 -9.01 30.42 7.82
C LYS A 466 -8.92 29.00 8.38
N MET A 467 -7.74 28.39 8.31
CA MET A 467 -7.55 27.02 8.77
C MET A 467 -7.85 26.87 10.27
N GLU A 468 -7.51 27.85 11.08
CA GLU A 468 -7.79 27.88 12.52
C GLU A 468 -9.30 27.77 12.81
N ASP A 469 -10.10 28.60 12.14
CA ASP A 469 -11.57 28.60 12.29
C ASP A 469 -12.17 27.30 11.73
N PHE A 470 -11.68 26.84 10.56
CA PHE A 470 -12.08 25.56 9.97
C PHE A 470 -11.89 24.37 10.92
N LEU A 471 -10.74 24.29 11.58
CA LEU A 471 -10.45 23.21 12.53
C LEU A 471 -11.29 23.35 13.82
N LYS A 472 -11.54 24.57 14.27
CA LYS A 472 -12.30 24.84 15.49
C LYS A 472 -13.79 24.55 15.31
N ASP A 473 -14.37 24.97 14.19
CA ASP A 473 -15.82 25.02 14.02
C ASP A 473 -16.38 23.74 13.36
N LEU A 474 -15.58 23.05 12.53
CA LEU A 474 -16.07 21.89 11.76
C LEU A 474 -15.53 20.54 12.25
N TRP A 475 -14.41 20.51 12.95
CA TRP A 475 -13.76 19.24 13.28
C TRP A 475 -14.32 18.62 14.56
N LEU A 476 -15.01 17.48 14.40
CA LEU A 476 -15.68 16.72 15.46
C LEU A 476 -15.15 15.29 15.51
N PRO A 477 -14.14 14.99 16.34
CA PRO A 477 -13.67 13.61 16.52
C PRO A 477 -14.72 12.80 17.28
N CYS A 478 -15.01 11.59 16.81
CA CYS A 478 -15.94 10.68 17.47
C CYS A 478 -15.29 10.04 18.71
N GLU A 479 -15.88 10.16 19.87
CA GLU A 479 -15.38 9.57 21.12
C GLU A 479 -15.36 8.03 21.13
N PHE A 480 -16.20 7.39 20.31
CA PHE A 480 -16.34 5.93 20.29
C PHE A 480 -15.36 5.24 19.34
N CYS A 481 -15.07 5.82 18.16
CA CYS A 481 -14.27 5.16 17.14
C CYS A 481 -13.11 6.01 16.62
N ALA A 482 -12.91 7.21 17.20
CA ALA A 482 -11.88 8.17 16.82
C ALA A 482 -11.92 8.61 15.33
N THR A 483 -13.04 8.39 14.62
CA THR A 483 -13.23 8.93 13.28
C THR A 483 -13.34 10.44 13.35
N ASP A 484 -12.56 11.14 12.53
CA ASP A 484 -12.65 12.57 12.37
C ASP A 484 -13.85 12.92 11.46
N ASN A 485 -14.84 13.62 12.01
CA ASN A 485 -15.97 14.11 11.24
C ASN A 485 -15.76 15.62 11.01
N LEU A 486 -16.02 16.08 9.81
CA LEU A 486 -15.99 17.49 9.46
C LEU A 486 -17.43 17.95 9.18
N MET A 487 -18.07 18.57 10.16
CA MET A 487 -19.48 18.96 10.11
C MET A 487 -19.69 20.26 10.85
N ASP A 488 -20.38 21.21 10.23
CA ASP A 488 -20.93 22.37 10.89
C ASP A 488 -22.30 22.00 11.49
N ILE A 489 -22.34 21.81 12.81
CA ILE A 489 -23.54 21.39 13.53
C ILE A 489 -24.69 22.42 13.48
N GLU A 490 -24.41 23.68 13.20
CA GLU A 490 -25.45 24.70 13.03
C GLU A 490 -26.36 24.41 11.82
N HIS A 491 -25.88 23.62 10.88
CA HIS A 491 -26.66 23.14 9.74
C HIS A 491 -27.57 21.94 10.05
N PHE A 492 -27.49 21.39 11.28
CA PHE A 492 -28.34 20.28 11.73
C PHE A 492 -29.45 20.80 12.63
N PRO A 493 -30.68 20.24 12.59
CA PRO A 493 -31.80 20.75 13.36
C PRO A 493 -31.59 20.66 14.86
N ASP A 494 -31.93 21.72 15.58
CA ASP A 494 -31.84 21.81 17.06
C ASP A 494 -32.49 20.58 17.74
N GLY A 495 -31.85 20.09 18.79
CA GLY A 495 -32.33 18.96 19.58
C GLY A 495 -32.13 17.59 18.92
N ASN A 496 -31.41 17.53 17.80
CA ASN A 496 -31.00 16.30 17.13
C ASN A 496 -29.49 16.27 17.02
N SER A 497 -28.91 15.07 16.92
CA SER A 497 -27.48 14.87 16.70
C SER A 497 -27.24 14.16 15.35
N PRO A 498 -26.24 14.60 14.56
CA PRO A 498 -25.78 13.80 13.42
C PRO A 498 -25.06 12.55 13.91
N VAL A 499 -25.07 11.49 13.10
CA VAL A 499 -24.33 10.28 13.41
C VAL A 499 -22.90 10.33 12.85
N CYS A 500 -21.99 9.71 13.55
CA CYS A 500 -20.60 9.56 13.13
C CYS A 500 -20.51 8.87 11.76
N CYS A 501 -19.73 9.41 10.85
CA CYS A 501 -19.48 8.84 9.53
C CYS A 501 -18.79 7.46 9.59
N GLY A 502 -18.03 7.17 10.64
CA GLY A 502 -17.35 5.90 10.85
C GLY A 502 -18.25 4.83 11.45
N CYS A 503 -18.71 5.01 12.70
CA CYS A 503 -19.40 3.97 13.45
C CYS A 503 -20.95 4.09 13.46
N GLY A 504 -21.52 5.19 12.96
CA GLY A 504 -22.97 5.41 12.91
C GLY A 504 -23.64 5.73 14.27
N ARG A 505 -22.87 5.95 15.34
CA ARG A 505 -23.39 6.42 16.64
C ARG A 505 -23.57 7.93 16.63
N ASP A 506 -24.47 8.41 17.47
CA ASP A 506 -24.68 9.84 17.64
C ASP A 506 -23.36 10.52 18.11
N LEU A 507 -23.11 11.72 17.61
CA LEU A 507 -21.89 12.48 17.91
C LEU A 507 -21.99 13.25 19.23
N PHE A 508 -23.22 13.50 19.72
CA PHE A 508 -23.53 14.23 20.97
C PHE A 508 -24.56 13.50 21.81
#